data_a83811ed5cfa69a4b1726482bdbb77f4
#
_entry.id   a83811ed5cfa69a4b1726482bdbb77f4
#
_cell.length_a   1.000
_cell.length_b   1.000
_cell.length_c   1.000
_cell.angle_alpha   90.00
_cell.angle_beta   90.00
_cell.angle_gamma   90.00
#
_symmetry.space_group_name_H-M   'P 1'
#
loop_
_entity.id
_entity.type
_entity.pdbx_description
1 polymer ?
#
loop_
_entity_poly.entity_id
_entity_poly.type
_entity_poly.pdbx_seq_one_letter_code
_entity_poly.pdbx_strand_id
1 'polypeptide(L)'
;MKKGLFALALGTFTLGIAEFIIEGILTDVAHNMNVSIPQAGHLISIYALGVCAGAFSLILMHKYRPKNILLFLTSLVILGAIIATIAPSYGLLLCARFIQGLPHGAYFGTATIVAVKMAKEGKGTKAVAMMCAGMPFANLLGVPLGTFLSHTISWRVPFLISVALGVITLYMIYKWVPDVEALPNKGMKAQFRFMRHLAPWLIIAATFLGNGGILCWFSYISPLLQMNGGFHAASISVLMILAGLGMVVGNQVSALLADRFKPGRFT
;
A
#
# COMPACT_ATOMS: atom_id res chain seq x y z
N MET A 1 -22.79 6.14 3.59
CA MET A 1 -21.67 6.00 4.55
C MET A 1 -20.95 4.65 4.44
N LYS A 2 -21.57 3.50 4.74
CA LYS A 2 -20.87 2.18 4.69
C LYS A 2 -20.26 1.85 3.32
N LYS A 3 -21.01 2.07 2.23
CA LYS A 3 -20.53 1.80 0.85
C LYS A 3 -19.30 2.64 0.45
N GLY A 4 -19.30 3.94 0.79
CA GLY A 4 -18.15 4.80 0.48
C GLY A 4 -16.90 4.44 1.28
N LEU A 5 -17.04 4.13 2.58
CA LEU A 5 -15.92 3.64 3.39
C LEU A 5 -15.38 2.30 2.87
N PHE A 6 -16.28 1.41 2.41
CA PHE A 6 -15.87 0.16 1.78
C PHE A 6 -15.09 0.40 0.46
N ALA A 7 -15.52 1.35 -0.36
CA ALA A 7 -14.78 1.74 -1.58
C ALA A 7 -13.36 2.24 -1.25
N LEU A 8 -13.22 3.06 -0.19
CA LEU A 8 -11.92 3.54 0.27
C LEU A 8 -11.06 2.40 0.82
N ALA A 9 -11.65 1.47 1.58
CA ALA A 9 -10.95 0.29 2.08
C ALA A 9 -10.52 -0.67 0.96
N LEU A 10 -11.33 -0.83 -0.08
CA LEU A 10 -10.93 -1.58 -1.26
C LEU A 10 -9.77 -0.91 -2.00
N GLY A 11 -9.70 0.42 -2.00
CA GLY A 11 -8.57 1.15 -2.55
C GLY A 11 -7.28 0.91 -1.77
N THR A 12 -7.31 0.94 -0.44
CA THR A 12 -6.13 0.58 0.38
C THR A 12 -5.78 -0.90 0.25
N PHE A 13 -6.74 -1.79 0.05
CA PHE A 13 -6.51 -3.19 -0.28
C PHE A 13 -5.78 -3.33 -1.64
N THR A 14 -6.24 -2.61 -2.68
CA THR A 14 -5.61 -2.61 -4.00
C THR A 14 -4.18 -2.08 -3.95
N LEU A 15 -3.93 -1.02 -3.17
CA LEU A 15 -2.58 -0.51 -2.93
C LEU A 15 -1.71 -1.51 -2.17
N GLY A 16 -2.27 -2.20 -1.18
CA GLY A 16 -1.56 -3.26 -0.44
C GLY A 16 -1.16 -4.43 -1.35
N ILE A 17 -2.05 -4.87 -2.25
CA ILE A 17 -1.70 -5.85 -3.28
C ILE A 17 -0.54 -5.32 -4.14
N ALA A 18 -0.65 -4.10 -4.66
CA ALA A 18 0.38 -3.51 -5.51
C ALA A 18 1.75 -3.40 -4.81
N GLU A 19 1.77 -3.16 -3.50
CA GLU A 19 2.99 -3.05 -2.70
C GLU A 19 3.61 -4.43 -2.43
N PHE A 20 2.85 -5.29 -1.75
CA PHE A 20 3.38 -6.50 -1.12
C PHE A 20 3.47 -7.73 -2.04
N ILE A 21 2.72 -7.75 -3.15
CA ILE A 21 2.70 -8.93 -4.03
C ILE A 21 4.08 -9.31 -4.54
N ILE A 22 4.94 -8.31 -4.80
CA ILE A 22 6.28 -8.53 -5.34
C ILE A 22 7.17 -9.34 -4.39
N GLU A 23 6.94 -9.24 -3.09
CA GLU A 23 7.71 -9.95 -2.06
C GLU A 23 7.51 -11.46 -2.15
N GLY A 24 6.28 -11.89 -2.46
CA GLY A 24 5.95 -13.30 -2.64
C GLY A 24 6.41 -13.89 -3.98
N ILE A 25 6.56 -13.06 -5.00
CA ILE A 25 6.86 -13.49 -6.37
C ILE A 25 8.27 -13.10 -6.86
N LEU A 26 9.11 -12.60 -5.95
CA LEU A 26 10.43 -12.02 -6.29
C LEU A 26 11.32 -13.02 -7.05
N THR A 27 11.34 -14.28 -6.62
CA THR A 27 12.11 -15.35 -7.26
C THR A 27 11.62 -15.67 -8.66
N ASP A 28 10.30 -15.70 -8.88
CA ASP A 28 9.70 -15.98 -10.19
C ASP A 28 10.04 -14.88 -11.20
N VAL A 29 9.95 -13.61 -10.74
CA VAL A 29 10.31 -12.45 -11.55
C VAL A 29 11.80 -12.45 -11.89
N ALA A 30 12.68 -12.71 -10.90
CA ALA A 30 14.12 -12.78 -11.10
C ALA A 30 14.48 -13.82 -12.16
N HIS A 31 13.92 -15.02 -12.05
CA HIS A 31 14.14 -16.11 -13.00
C HIS A 31 13.63 -15.77 -14.41
N ASN A 32 12.41 -15.27 -14.53
CA ASN A 32 11.79 -14.99 -15.82
C ASN A 32 12.44 -13.81 -16.56
N MET A 33 12.91 -12.82 -15.81
CA MET A 33 13.59 -11.63 -16.36
C MET A 33 15.10 -11.79 -16.50
N ASN A 34 15.65 -12.96 -16.16
CA ASN A 34 17.08 -13.26 -16.18
C ASN A 34 17.92 -12.21 -15.42
N VAL A 35 17.46 -11.84 -14.22
CA VAL A 35 18.16 -10.92 -13.31
C VAL A 35 18.45 -11.61 -11.99
N SER A 36 19.46 -11.10 -11.26
CA SER A 36 19.74 -11.62 -9.92
C SER A 36 18.64 -11.22 -8.91
N ILE A 37 18.52 -11.98 -7.82
CA ILE A 37 17.56 -11.67 -6.73
C ILE A 37 17.77 -10.25 -6.17
N PRO A 38 19.02 -9.78 -5.92
CA PRO A 38 19.26 -8.40 -5.52
C PRO A 38 18.77 -7.37 -6.56
N GLN A 39 18.97 -7.64 -7.85
CA GLN A 39 18.42 -6.79 -8.89
C GLN A 39 16.90 -6.79 -8.89
N ALA A 40 16.26 -7.96 -8.76
CA ALA A 40 14.80 -8.02 -8.62
C ALA A 40 14.30 -7.21 -7.40
N GLY A 41 15.06 -7.16 -6.32
CA GLY A 41 14.78 -6.32 -5.14
C GLY A 41 14.66 -4.82 -5.45
N HIS A 42 15.30 -4.32 -6.53
CA HIS A 42 15.10 -2.94 -6.96
C HIS A 42 13.64 -2.63 -7.34
N LEU A 43 12.83 -3.63 -7.70
CA LEU A 43 11.40 -3.45 -7.97
C LEU A 43 10.64 -2.97 -6.72
N ILE A 44 11.10 -3.34 -5.53
CA ILE A 44 10.57 -2.88 -4.25
C ILE A 44 11.06 -1.46 -3.98
N SER A 45 12.38 -1.23 -4.14
CA SER A 45 12.98 0.08 -3.89
C SER A 45 12.43 1.17 -4.83
N ILE A 46 12.25 0.87 -6.11
CA ILE A 46 11.72 1.84 -7.08
C ILE A 46 10.24 2.16 -6.83
N TYR A 47 9.46 1.17 -6.35
CA TYR A 47 8.10 1.41 -5.87
C TYR A 47 8.11 2.37 -4.67
N ALA A 48 8.97 2.15 -3.68
CA ALA A 48 9.12 3.02 -2.53
C ALA A 48 9.55 4.44 -2.92
N LEU A 49 10.44 4.60 -3.91
CA LEU A 49 10.76 5.91 -4.48
C LEU A 49 9.54 6.56 -5.13
N GLY A 50 8.70 5.79 -5.81
CA GLY A 50 7.41 6.25 -6.33
C GLY A 50 6.49 6.75 -5.21
N VAL A 51 6.39 6.01 -4.09
CA VAL A 51 5.62 6.43 -2.90
C VAL A 51 6.12 7.76 -2.36
N CYS A 52 7.43 7.92 -2.21
CA CYS A 52 8.04 9.16 -1.76
C CYS A 52 7.73 10.33 -2.71
N ALA A 53 7.94 10.14 -4.01
CA ALA A 53 7.65 11.16 -5.02
C ALA A 53 6.16 11.53 -5.05
N GLY A 54 5.29 10.52 -4.96
CA GLY A 54 3.85 10.67 -4.96
C GLY A 54 3.29 11.39 -3.72
N ALA A 55 3.93 11.27 -2.57
CA ALA A 55 3.52 11.99 -1.36
C ALA A 55 3.57 13.51 -1.56
N PHE A 56 4.53 14.00 -2.30
CA PHE A 56 4.62 15.43 -2.65
C PHE A 56 3.53 15.87 -3.64
N SER A 57 2.98 14.96 -4.44
CA SER A 57 1.92 15.28 -5.41
C SER A 57 0.65 15.81 -4.74
N LEU A 58 0.38 15.41 -3.48
CA LEU A 58 -0.75 15.90 -2.71
C LEU A 58 -0.72 17.43 -2.52
N ILE A 59 0.49 17.99 -2.40
CA ILE A 59 0.67 19.46 -2.30
C ILE A 59 0.24 20.14 -3.59
N LEU A 60 0.51 19.53 -4.75
CA LEU A 60 0.13 20.08 -6.06
C LEU A 60 -1.36 19.89 -6.34
N MET A 61 -1.94 18.83 -5.80
CA MET A 61 -3.34 18.44 -6.03
C MET A 61 -4.34 19.11 -5.08
N HIS A 62 -3.89 19.91 -4.10
CA HIS A 62 -4.77 20.54 -3.10
C HIS A 62 -5.94 21.36 -3.67
N LYS A 63 -5.81 21.84 -4.92
CA LYS A 63 -6.85 22.62 -5.63
C LYS A 63 -8.03 21.75 -6.09
N TYR A 64 -7.82 20.46 -6.24
CA TYR A 64 -8.82 19.55 -6.77
C TYR A 64 -9.67 18.95 -5.65
N ARG A 65 -10.89 18.56 -6.00
CA ARG A 65 -11.80 17.87 -5.07
C ARG A 65 -11.20 16.51 -4.69
N PRO A 66 -11.25 16.11 -3.41
CA PRO A 66 -10.66 14.85 -2.94
C PRO A 66 -11.12 13.61 -3.72
N LYS A 67 -12.37 13.56 -4.15
CA LYS A 67 -12.89 12.49 -5.01
C LYS A 67 -12.13 12.39 -6.34
N ASN A 68 -11.89 13.49 -7.00
CA ASN A 68 -11.17 13.49 -8.28
C ASN A 68 -9.70 13.08 -8.10
N ILE A 69 -9.09 13.48 -6.98
CA ILE A 69 -7.74 13.04 -6.59
C ILE A 69 -7.73 11.52 -6.44
N LEU A 70 -8.68 10.94 -5.69
CA LEU A 70 -8.77 9.49 -5.50
C LEU A 70 -8.97 8.74 -6.83
N LEU A 71 -9.82 9.25 -7.72
CA LEU A 71 -10.04 8.65 -9.05
C LEU A 71 -8.76 8.69 -9.88
N PHE A 72 -8.06 9.82 -9.92
CA PHE A 72 -6.79 9.96 -10.63
C PHE A 72 -5.72 9.02 -10.07
N LEU A 73 -5.55 8.98 -8.75
CA LEU A 73 -4.57 8.12 -8.09
C LEU A 73 -4.87 6.63 -8.35
N THR A 74 -6.15 6.22 -8.29
CA THR A 74 -6.55 4.85 -8.62
C THR A 74 -6.27 4.52 -10.09
N SER A 75 -6.47 5.46 -11.01
CA SER A 75 -6.12 5.27 -12.43
C SER A 75 -4.62 5.06 -12.64
N LEU A 76 -3.75 5.72 -11.86
CA LEU A 76 -2.30 5.48 -11.89
C LEU A 76 -1.92 4.08 -11.41
N VAL A 77 -2.61 3.54 -10.37
CA VAL A 77 -2.40 2.14 -9.95
C VAL A 77 -2.72 1.19 -11.10
N ILE A 78 -3.87 1.40 -11.75
CA ILE A 78 -4.30 0.58 -12.90
C ILE A 78 -3.29 0.67 -14.03
N LEU A 79 -2.85 1.87 -14.39
CA LEU A 79 -1.89 2.10 -15.46
C LEU A 79 -0.56 1.35 -15.19
N GLY A 80 0.00 1.53 -13.99
CA GLY A 80 1.21 0.83 -13.59
C GLY A 80 1.05 -0.69 -13.58
N ALA A 81 -0.12 -1.20 -13.12
CA ALA A 81 -0.41 -2.62 -13.13
C ALA A 81 -0.55 -3.20 -14.55
N ILE A 82 -1.16 -2.46 -15.49
CA ILE A 82 -1.23 -2.84 -16.91
C ILE A 82 0.17 -2.93 -17.50
N ILE A 83 1.00 -1.88 -17.30
CA ILE A 83 2.38 -1.87 -17.81
C ILE A 83 3.17 -3.03 -17.23
N ALA A 84 3.04 -3.33 -15.93
CA ALA A 84 3.70 -4.46 -15.28
C ALA A 84 3.27 -5.81 -15.88
N THR A 85 1.96 -5.98 -16.15
CA THR A 85 1.42 -7.22 -16.73
C THR A 85 2.01 -7.51 -18.11
N ILE A 86 2.17 -6.48 -18.95
CA ILE A 86 2.64 -6.64 -20.33
C ILE A 86 4.15 -6.40 -20.48
N ALA A 87 4.88 -6.10 -19.40
CA ALA A 87 6.29 -5.74 -19.44
C ALA A 87 7.16 -6.85 -20.09
N PRO A 88 7.81 -6.58 -21.23
CA PRO A 88 8.71 -7.53 -21.88
C PRO A 88 10.14 -7.46 -21.33
N SER A 89 10.47 -6.40 -20.60
CA SER A 89 11.82 -6.15 -20.09
C SER A 89 11.80 -5.68 -18.63
N TYR A 90 12.88 -5.97 -17.93
CA TYR A 90 13.08 -5.54 -16.56
C TYR A 90 13.00 -4.01 -16.38
N GLY A 91 13.58 -3.23 -17.34
CA GLY A 91 13.53 -1.77 -17.28
C GLY A 91 12.10 -1.22 -17.34
N LEU A 92 11.23 -1.80 -18.20
CA LEU A 92 9.84 -1.38 -18.26
C LEU A 92 9.08 -1.79 -16.99
N LEU A 93 9.42 -2.94 -16.40
CA LEU A 93 8.84 -3.36 -15.12
C LEU A 93 9.24 -2.41 -13.99
N LEU A 94 10.47 -1.89 -13.96
CA LEU A 94 10.88 -0.84 -13.01
C LEU A 94 10.04 0.43 -13.19
N CYS A 95 9.84 0.91 -14.41
CA CYS A 95 8.97 2.06 -14.69
C CYS A 95 7.55 1.82 -14.21
N ALA A 96 7.00 0.64 -14.47
CA ALA A 96 5.67 0.25 -14.02
C ALA A 96 5.55 0.30 -12.49
N ARG A 97 6.54 -0.21 -11.77
CA ARG A 97 6.61 -0.19 -10.31
C ARG A 97 6.69 1.23 -9.74
N PHE A 98 7.48 2.11 -10.36
CA PHE A 98 7.52 3.51 -9.98
C PHE A 98 6.15 4.19 -10.12
N ILE A 99 5.47 3.98 -11.27
CA ILE A 99 4.13 4.53 -11.51
C ILE A 99 3.12 3.98 -10.50
N GLN A 100 3.18 2.68 -10.15
CA GLN A 100 2.32 2.07 -9.14
C GLN A 100 2.55 2.65 -7.74
N GLY A 101 3.78 3.06 -7.42
CA GLY A 101 4.13 3.67 -6.13
C GLY A 101 3.58 5.08 -5.96
N LEU A 102 3.53 5.88 -7.03
CA LEU A 102 3.11 7.29 -6.98
C LEU A 102 1.79 7.54 -6.22
N PRO A 103 0.72 6.76 -6.44
CA PRO A 103 -0.55 7.01 -5.77
C PRO A 103 -0.56 6.71 -4.27
N HIS A 104 0.34 5.85 -3.78
CA HIS A 104 0.23 5.26 -2.44
C HIS A 104 0.13 6.29 -1.32
N GLY A 105 1.14 7.15 -1.15
CA GLY A 105 1.16 8.15 -0.07
C GLY A 105 0.04 9.18 -0.17
N ALA A 106 -0.21 9.68 -1.36
CA ALA A 106 -1.26 10.66 -1.62
C ALA A 106 -2.68 10.08 -1.44
N TYR A 107 -2.87 8.80 -1.76
CA TYR A 107 -4.15 8.11 -1.57
C TYR A 107 -4.54 8.05 -0.10
N PHE A 108 -3.63 7.61 0.79
CA PHE A 108 -3.91 7.53 2.23
C PHE A 108 -4.27 8.88 2.82
N GLY A 109 -3.54 9.94 2.47
CA GLY A 109 -3.83 11.30 2.92
C GLY A 109 -5.23 11.76 2.48
N THR A 110 -5.54 11.60 1.19
CA THR A 110 -6.83 12.03 0.62
C THR A 110 -7.99 11.18 1.15
N ALA A 111 -7.82 9.86 1.20
CA ALA A 111 -8.85 8.94 1.68
C ALA A 111 -9.15 9.15 3.17
N THR A 112 -8.16 9.50 4.00
CA THR A 112 -8.36 9.86 5.41
C THR A 112 -9.29 11.06 5.55
N ILE A 113 -9.05 12.12 4.76
CA ILE A 113 -9.89 13.32 4.78
C ILE A 113 -11.35 12.97 4.41
N VAL A 114 -11.52 12.20 3.34
CA VAL A 114 -12.85 11.77 2.89
C VAL A 114 -13.51 10.87 3.93
N ALA A 115 -12.79 9.91 4.51
CA ALA A 115 -13.31 9.01 5.53
C ALA A 115 -13.81 9.77 6.77
N VAL A 116 -13.05 10.75 7.25
CA VAL A 116 -13.44 11.61 8.39
C VAL A 116 -14.68 12.44 8.06
N LYS A 117 -14.73 13.07 6.89
CA LYS A 117 -15.89 13.87 6.46
C LYS A 117 -17.16 13.03 6.25
N MET A 118 -17.01 11.75 5.91
CA MET A 118 -18.13 10.80 5.77
C MET A 118 -18.58 10.22 7.12
N ALA A 119 -17.75 10.34 8.16
CA ALA A 119 -18.04 9.76 9.47
C ALA A 119 -19.15 10.55 10.19
N LYS A 120 -19.89 9.85 11.07
CA LYS A 120 -20.74 10.52 12.05
C LYS A 120 -19.87 11.27 13.05
N GLU A 121 -20.41 12.30 13.67
CA GLU A 121 -19.74 13.08 14.70
C GLU A 121 -19.13 12.17 15.78
N GLY A 122 -17.87 12.43 16.15
CA GLY A 122 -17.12 11.62 17.11
C GLY A 122 -16.62 10.25 16.61
N LYS A 123 -16.91 9.83 15.35
CA LYS A 123 -16.51 8.52 14.80
C LYS A 123 -15.46 8.58 13.69
N GLY A 124 -14.75 9.71 13.58
CA GLY A 124 -13.72 9.89 12.53
C GLY A 124 -12.61 8.86 12.59
N THR A 125 -12.03 8.61 13.77
CA THR A 125 -10.96 7.61 13.96
C THR A 125 -11.39 6.22 13.52
N LYS A 126 -12.63 5.81 13.87
CA LYS A 126 -13.16 4.52 13.43
C LYS A 126 -13.32 4.42 11.90
N ALA A 127 -13.72 5.51 11.26
CA ALA A 127 -13.84 5.55 9.80
C ALA A 127 -12.47 5.42 9.11
N VAL A 128 -11.44 6.07 9.64
CA VAL A 128 -10.04 5.95 9.17
C VAL A 128 -9.53 4.52 9.37
N ALA A 129 -9.74 3.95 10.56
CA ALA A 129 -9.34 2.57 10.83
C ALA A 129 -10.00 1.56 9.86
N MET A 130 -11.30 1.74 9.55
CA MET A 130 -11.99 0.91 8.56
C MET A 130 -11.42 1.08 7.15
N MET A 131 -11.05 2.30 6.76
CA MET A 131 -10.40 2.56 5.48
C MET A 131 -9.01 1.92 5.42
N CYS A 132 -8.21 2.05 6.48
CA CYS A 132 -6.86 1.48 6.54
C CYS A 132 -6.85 -0.06 6.63
N ALA A 133 -7.94 -0.70 7.05
CA ALA A 133 -8.02 -2.15 7.18
C ALA A 133 -7.75 -2.92 5.88
N GLY A 134 -7.88 -2.28 4.71
CA GLY A 134 -7.57 -2.90 3.42
C GLY A 134 -6.14 -3.43 3.32
N MET A 135 -5.14 -2.72 3.89
CA MET A 135 -3.73 -3.13 3.83
C MET A 135 -3.44 -4.47 4.55
N PRO A 136 -3.81 -4.66 5.82
CA PRO A 136 -3.65 -5.95 6.48
C PRO A 136 -4.38 -7.09 5.76
N PHE A 137 -5.58 -6.83 5.22
CA PHE A 137 -6.29 -7.83 4.43
C PHE A 137 -5.60 -8.16 3.11
N ALA A 138 -4.91 -7.20 2.48
CA ALA A 138 -4.09 -7.47 1.29
C ALA A 138 -2.93 -8.43 1.62
N ASN A 139 -2.27 -8.23 2.74
CA ASN A 139 -1.23 -9.16 3.21
C ASN A 139 -1.79 -10.54 3.53
N LEU A 140 -2.92 -10.60 4.23
CA LEU A 140 -3.50 -11.86 4.69
C LEU A 140 -4.03 -12.73 3.55
N LEU A 141 -4.68 -12.13 2.56
CA LEU A 141 -5.39 -12.85 1.50
C LEU A 141 -4.76 -12.65 0.12
N GLY A 142 -4.41 -11.42 -0.19
CA GLY A 142 -4.00 -11.03 -1.53
C GLY A 142 -2.61 -11.53 -1.89
N VAL A 143 -1.65 -11.36 -0.98
CA VAL A 143 -0.26 -11.78 -1.21
C VAL A 143 -0.15 -13.30 -1.33
N PRO A 144 -0.70 -14.12 -0.40
CA PRO A 144 -0.64 -15.58 -0.55
C PRO A 144 -1.31 -16.09 -1.82
N LEU A 145 -2.49 -15.55 -2.17
CA LEU A 145 -3.17 -15.92 -3.39
C LEU A 145 -2.36 -15.55 -4.63
N GLY A 146 -1.81 -14.34 -4.65
CA GLY A 146 -0.96 -13.89 -5.74
C GLY A 146 0.32 -14.71 -5.89
N THR A 147 0.96 -15.06 -4.77
CA THR A 147 2.14 -15.94 -4.75
C THR A 147 1.79 -17.32 -5.30
N PHE A 148 0.69 -17.92 -4.86
CA PHE A 148 0.21 -19.18 -5.38
C PHE A 148 -0.04 -19.15 -6.89
N LEU A 149 -0.74 -18.13 -7.37
CA LEU A 149 -1.03 -17.96 -8.80
C LEU A 149 0.23 -17.68 -9.64
N SER A 150 1.21 -16.99 -9.06
CA SER A 150 2.50 -16.76 -9.70
C SER A 150 3.22 -18.09 -9.96
N HIS A 151 3.34 -18.92 -8.94
CA HIS A 151 4.03 -20.21 -9.03
C HIS A 151 3.30 -21.23 -9.92
N THR A 152 1.97 -21.17 -9.98
CA THR A 152 1.17 -22.15 -10.75
C THR A 152 0.91 -21.75 -12.19
N ILE A 153 0.80 -20.44 -12.47
CA ILE A 153 0.41 -19.93 -13.78
C ILE A 153 1.49 -18.99 -14.33
N SER A 154 1.66 -17.81 -13.74
CA SER A 154 2.64 -16.80 -14.16
C SER A 154 2.71 -15.67 -13.13
N TRP A 155 3.90 -15.11 -12.94
CA TRP A 155 4.13 -13.92 -12.13
C TRP A 155 3.38 -12.66 -12.64
N ARG A 156 2.85 -12.68 -13.86
CA ARG A 156 2.04 -11.60 -14.43
C ARG A 156 0.59 -11.61 -13.94
N VAL A 157 0.07 -12.76 -13.54
CA VAL A 157 -1.32 -12.92 -13.09
C VAL A 157 -1.65 -12.04 -11.88
N PRO A 158 -0.82 -11.93 -10.84
CA PRO A 158 -1.05 -11.01 -9.74
C PRO A 158 -1.20 -9.55 -10.15
N PHE A 159 -0.45 -9.09 -11.15
CA PHE A 159 -0.61 -7.72 -11.67
C PHE A 159 -1.93 -7.57 -12.43
N LEU A 160 -2.36 -8.57 -13.17
CA LEU A 160 -3.68 -8.58 -13.83
C LEU A 160 -4.82 -8.52 -12.80
N ILE A 161 -4.72 -9.24 -11.69
CA ILE A 161 -5.66 -9.14 -10.57
C ILE A 161 -5.66 -7.72 -9.99
N SER A 162 -4.49 -7.10 -9.85
CA SER A 162 -4.38 -5.71 -9.40
C SER A 162 -5.08 -4.73 -10.36
N VAL A 163 -5.04 -4.97 -11.68
CA VAL A 163 -5.81 -4.20 -12.68
C VAL A 163 -7.31 -4.36 -12.42
N ALA A 164 -7.80 -5.59 -12.30
CA ALA A 164 -9.22 -5.86 -12.07
C ALA A 164 -9.73 -5.21 -10.77
N LEU A 165 -8.99 -5.36 -9.68
CA LEU A 165 -9.31 -4.72 -8.39
C LEU A 165 -9.27 -3.19 -8.49
N GLY A 166 -8.30 -2.64 -9.21
CA GLY A 166 -8.21 -1.20 -9.47
C GLY A 166 -9.43 -0.66 -10.21
N VAL A 167 -9.88 -1.35 -11.26
CA VAL A 167 -11.08 -0.96 -12.04
C VAL A 167 -12.34 -1.02 -11.15
N ILE A 168 -12.50 -2.09 -10.36
CA ILE A 168 -13.62 -2.21 -9.42
C ILE A 168 -13.57 -1.06 -8.40
N THR A 169 -12.39 -0.78 -7.84
CA THR A 169 -12.17 0.32 -6.89
C THR A 169 -12.52 1.67 -7.51
N LEU A 170 -12.06 1.94 -8.73
CA LEU A 170 -12.34 3.17 -9.47
C LEU A 170 -13.84 3.38 -9.65
N TYR A 171 -14.55 2.34 -10.09
CA TYR A 171 -16.01 2.36 -10.24
C TYR A 171 -16.73 2.62 -8.91
N MET A 172 -16.28 1.96 -7.83
CA MET A 172 -16.88 2.12 -6.51
C MET A 172 -16.62 3.51 -5.93
N ILE A 173 -15.42 4.07 -6.10
CA ILE A 173 -15.11 5.45 -5.70
C ILE A 173 -16.00 6.42 -6.47
N TYR A 174 -16.11 6.26 -7.78
CA TYR A 174 -16.96 7.10 -8.62
C TYR A 174 -18.41 7.09 -8.15
N LYS A 175 -18.96 5.93 -7.84
CA LYS A 175 -20.40 5.74 -7.52
C LYS A 175 -20.74 6.03 -6.06
N TRP A 176 -19.85 5.69 -5.11
CA TRP A 176 -20.19 5.65 -3.68
C TRP A 176 -19.49 6.69 -2.82
N VAL A 177 -18.38 7.25 -3.30
CA VAL A 177 -17.70 8.32 -2.55
C VAL A 177 -18.37 9.65 -2.88
N PRO A 178 -18.87 10.40 -1.87
CA PRO A 178 -19.48 11.69 -2.09
C PRO A 178 -18.44 12.70 -2.58
N ASP A 179 -18.94 13.71 -3.29
CA ASP A 179 -18.11 14.85 -3.66
C ASP A 179 -17.92 15.75 -2.43
N VAL A 180 -16.70 15.83 -1.98
CA VAL A 180 -16.30 16.60 -0.80
C VAL A 180 -15.51 17.82 -1.27
N GLU A 181 -15.76 18.97 -0.66
CA GLU A 181 -15.05 20.21 -0.97
C GLU A 181 -13.54 20.06 -0.78
N ALA A 182 -12.79 20.73 -1.65
CA ALA A 182 -11.34 20.82 -1.53
C ALA A 182 -10.94 21.40 -0.17
N LEU A 183 -9.78 20.99 0.32
CA LEU A 183 -9.25 21.54 1.57
C LEU A 183 -8.84 22.99 1.39
N PRO A 184 -9.07 23.85 2.39
CA PRO A 184 -8.60 25.23 2.34
C PRO A 184 -7.07 25.26 2.20
N ASN A 185 -6.59 26.01 1.23
CA ASN A 185 -5.16 26.17 0.98
C ASN A 185 -4.54 27.09 2.04
N LYS A 186 -3.79 26.50 2.98
CA LYS A 186 -3.02 27.27 3.98
C LYS A 186 -1.62 27.67 3.48
N GLY A 187 -1.30 27.37 2.22
CA GLY A 187 0.02 27.61 1.64
C GLY A 187 1.08 26.59 2.09
N MET A 188 2.10 26.38 1.25
CA MET A 188 3.15 25.38 1.46
C MET A 188 3.94 25.63 2.76
N LYS A 189 4.25 26.90 3.06
CA LYS A 189 4.99 27.26 4.30
C LYS A 189 4.23 26.87 5.58
N ALA A 190 2.90 26.99 5.57
CA ALA A 190 2.07 26.61 6.72
C ALA A 190 1.97 25.10 6.88
N GLN A 191 1.96 24.34 5.77
CA GLN A 191 1.93 22.88 5.79
C GLN A 191 3.20 22.27 6.38
N PHE A 192 4.38 22.88 6.15
CA PHE A 192 5.65 22.42 6.68
C PHE A 192 6.03 23.03 8.02
N ARG A 193 5.21 23.92 8.61
CA ARG A 193 5.53 24.60 9.88
C ARG A 193 5.72 23.64 11.05
N PHE A 194 5.01 22.52 11.06
CA PHE A 194 5.14 21.49 12.10
C PHE A 194 6.54 20.86 12.13
N MET A 195 7.25 20.80 10.99
CA MET A 195 8.61 20.24 10.91
C MET A 195 9.68 21.08 11.63
N ARG A 196 9.32 22.28 12.14
CA ARG A 196 10.19 23.08 13.00
C ARG A 196 10.31 22.53 14.42
N HIS A 197 9.41 21.63 14.83
CA HIS A 197 9.45 20.98 16.13
C HIS A 197 10.22 19.66 16.03
N LEU A 198 10.82 19.22 17.14
CA LEU A 198 11.61 17.98 17.21
C LEU A 198 10.74 16.72 17.09
N ALA A 199 9.52 16.74 17.63
CA ALA A 199 8.64 15.58 17.66
C ALA A 199 8.37 14.93 16.29
N PRO A 200 8.05 15.64 15.19
CA PRO A 200 7.93 15.04 13.86
C PRO A 200 9.18 14.31 13.39
N TRP A 201 10.36 14.84 13.66
CA TRP A 201 11.64 14.22 13.28
C TRP A 201 11.91 12.93 14.06
N LEU A 202 11.57 12.90 15.36
CA LEU A 202 11.66 11.68 16.16
C LEU A 202 10.69 10.60 15.65
N ILE A 203 9.46 10.99 15.26
CA ILE A 203 8.49 10.05 14.68
C ILE A 203 9.01 9.51 13.34
N ILE A 204 9.56 10.37 12.48
CA ILE A 204 10.16 9.95 11.20
C ILE A 204 11.32 9.00 11.44
N ALA A 205 12.23 9.33 12.38
CA ALA A 205 13.36 8.47 12.70
C ALA A 205 12.92 7.12 13.28
N ALA A 206 11.95 7.09 14.19
CA ALA A 206 11.40 5.86 14.74
C ALA A 206 10.74 5.00 13.67
N THR A 207 9.99 5.63 12.75
CA THR A 207 9.38 4.93 11.60
C THR A 207 10.44 4.39 10.65
N PHE A 208 11.45 5.17 10.33
CA PHE A 208 12.56 4.78 9.45
C PHE A 208 13.32 3.58 10.00
N LEU A 209 13.69 3.62 11.29
CA LEU A 209 14.46 2.54 11.93
C LEU A 209 13.60 1.30 12.19
N GLY A 210 12.39 1.46 12.72
CA GLY A 210 11.51 0.36 13.08
C GLY A 210 10.90 -0.32 11.85
N ASN A 211 10.12 0.41 11.06
CA ASN A 211 9.50 -0.16 9.87
C ASN A 211 10.51 -0.48 8.77
N GLY A 212 11.58 0.32 8.63
CA GLY A 212 12.62 0.06 7.63
C GLY A 212 13.28 -1.30 7.84
N GLY A 213 13.64 -1.64 9.07
CA GLY A 213 14.24 -2.95 9.41
C GLY A 213 13.29 -4.11 9.11
N ILE A 214 12.03 -3.99 9.51
CA ILE A 214 11.00 -5.02 9.23
C ILE A 214 10.77 -5.17 7.74
N LEU A 215 10.62 -4.08 6.99
CA LEU A 215 10.39 -4.11 5.54
C LEU A 215 11.58 -4.67 4.78
N CYS A 216 12.83 -4.36 5.19
CA CYS A 216 14.03 -4.96 4.59
C CYS A 216 14.03 -6.48 4.72
N TRP A 217 13.69 -7.01 5.89
CA TRP A 217 13.60 -8.46 6.11
C TRP A 217 12.44 -9.07 5.34
N PHE A 218 11.26 -8.45 5.40
CA PHE A 218 10.05 -8.94 4.76
C PHE A 218 10.13 -8.94 3.23
N SER A 219 10.81 -7.96 2.65
CA SER A 219 11.04 -7.85 1.20
C SER A 219 11.77 -9.05 0.59
N TYR A 220 12.62 -9.71 1.38
CA TYR A 220 13.38 -10.89 0.95
C TYR A 220 12.90 -12.18 1.62
N ILE A 221 11.70 -12.19 2.20
CA ILE A 221 11.19 -13.35 2.94
C ILE A 221 11.09 -14.59 2.07
N SER A 222 10.64 -14.45 0.82
CA SER A 222 10.49 -15.57 -0.12
C SER A 222 11.84 -16.21 -0.46
N PRO A 223 12.87 -15.50 -0.95
CA PRO A 223 14.18 -16.09 -1.17
C PRO A 223 14.86 -16.61 0.13
N LEU A 224 14.68 -15.92 1.26
CA LEU A 224 15.24 -16.38 2.54
C LEU A 224 14.67 -17.72 2.96
N LEU A 225 13.36 -17.90 2.86
CA LEU A 225 12.69 -19.15 3.21
C LEU A 225 13.06 -20.29 2.25
N GLN A 226 13.22 -20.00 0.96
CA GLN A 226 13.62 -21.02 -0.02
C GLN A 226 15.08 -21.42 0.12
N MET A 227 15.99 -20.44 0.13
CA MET A 227 17.44 -20.69 0.06
C MET A 227 18.03 -21.13 1.40
N ASN A 228 17.62 -20.49 2.50
CA ASN A 228 18.18 -20.74 3.84
C ASN A 228 17.30 -21.68 4.67
N GLY A 229 15.98 -21.61 4.50
CA GLY A 229 15.03 -22.42 5.24
C GLY A 229 14.70 -23.77 4.59
N GLY A 230 15.08 -23.97 3.30
CA GLY A 230 14.78 -25.20 2.57
C GLY A 230 13.29 -25.42 2.29
N PHE A 231 12.45 -24.39 2.43
CA PHE A 231 11.00 -24.52 2.19
C PHE A 231 10.70 -24.57 0.68
N HIS A 232 9.78 -25.46 0.29
CA HIS A 232 9.27 -25.48 -1.09
C HIS A 232 8.45 -24.22 -1.39
N ALA A 233 8.47 -23.77 -2.66
CA ALA A 233 7.73 -22.59 -3.10
C ALA A 233 6.24 -22.63 -2.70
N ALA A 234 5.59 -23.79 -2.77
CA ALA A 234 4.20 -23.98 -2.34
C ALA A 234 3.96 -23.67 -0.85
N SER A 235 4.94 -23.93 0.01
CA SER A 235 4.84 -23.65 1.46
C SER A 235 4.92 -22.16 1.78
N ILE A 236 5.51 -21.35 0.90
CA ILE A 236 5.66 -19.91 1.11
C ILE A 236 4.30 -19.21 1.21
N SER A 237 3.34 -19.60 0.37
CA SER A 237 1.98 -19.06 0.43
C SER A 237 1.33 -19.25 1.80
N VAL A 238 1.53 -20.42 2.41
CA VAL A 238 1.02 -20.75 3.76
C VAL A 238 1.73 -19.89 4.83
N LEU A 239 3.05 -19.76 4.72
CA LEU A 239 3.84 -18.93 5.65
C LEU A 239 3.47 -17.45 5.54
N MET A 240 3.17 -16.96 4.35
CA MET A 240 2.66 -15.60 4.14
C MET A 240 1.26 -15.38 4.75
N ILE A 241 0.39 -16.41 4.74
CA ILE A 241 -0.90 -16.36 5.47
C ILE A 241 -0.64 -16.20 6.97
N LEU A 242 0.28 -16.97 7.56
CA LEU A 242 0.62 -16.84 8.98
C LEU A 242 1.17 -15.46 9.32
N ALA A 243 2.04 -14.91 8.48
CA ALA A 243 2.55 -13.54 8.63
C ALA A 243 1.41 -12.51 8.56
N GLY A 244 0.52 -12.62 7.57
CA GLY A 244 -0.65 -11.75 7.42
C GLY A 244 -1.62 -11.84 8.61
N LEU A 245 -1.87 -13.04 9.13
CA LEU A 245 -2.65 -13.23 10.38
C LEU A 245 -1.99 -12.53 11.56
N GLY A 246 -0.67 -12.67 11.71
CA GLY A 246 0.09 -11.96 12.75
C GLY A 246 -0.08 -10.44 12.65
N MET A 247 -0.04 -9.88 11.44
CA MET A 247 -0.25 -8.43 11.21
C MET A 247 -1.69 -8.00 11.56
N VAL A 248 -2.70 -8.77 11.16
CA VAL A 248 -4.11 -8.46 11.48
C VAL A 248 -4.34 -8.52 13.00
N VAL A 249 -3.91 -9.58 13.65
CA VAL A 249 -4.04 -9.75 15.11
C VAL A 249 -3.28 -8.66 15.84
N GLY A 250 -2.02 -8.40 15.45
CA GLY A 250 -1.18 -7.35 16.05
C GLY A 250 -1.82 -5.97 15.92
N ASN A 251 -2.37 -5.63 14.76
CA ASN A 251 -3.07 -4.36 14.54
C ASN A 251 -4.31 -4.22 15.44
N GLN A 252 -5.11 -5.28 15.60
CA GLN A 252 -6.30 -5.26 16.47
C GLN A 252 -5.92 -5.15 17.95
N VAL A 253 -4.91 -5.91 18.39
CA VAL A 253 -4.40 -5.85 19.77
C VAL A 253 -3.84 -4.47 20.07
N SER A 254 -3.05 -3.90 19.17
CA SER A 254 -2.50 -2.55 19.31
C SER A 254 -3.60 -1.50 19.41
N ALA A 255 -4.65 -1.60 18.60
CA ALA A 255 -5.79 -0.68 18.65
C ALA A 255 -6.54 -0.77 20.00
N LEU A 256 -6.77 -1.98 20.50
CA LEU A 256 -7.43 -2.20 21.81
C LEU A 256 -6.59 -1.69 22.99
N LEU A 257 -5.26 -1.86 22.90
CA LEU A 257 -4.33 -1.36 23.92
C LEU A 257 -4.22 0.16 23.89
N ALA A 258 -4.19 0.76 22.71
CA ALA A 258 -4.14 2.22 22.54
C ALA A 258 -5.37 2.93 23.15
N ASP A 259 -6.55 2.29 23.12
CA ASP A 259 -7.76 2.83 23.75
C ASP A 259 -7.72 2.74 25.29
N ARG A 260 -6.99 1.76 25.85
CA ARG A 260 -6.88 1.54 27.30
C ARG A 260 -5.74 2.32 27.96
N PHE A 261 -4.67 2.59 27.21
CA PHE A 261 -3.47 3.22 27.74
C PHE A 261 -3.23 4.56 27.06
N LYS A 262 -2.86 5.58 27.85
CA LYS A 262 -2.54 6.91 27.30
C LYS A 262 -1.45 6.78 26.23
N PRO A 263 -1.64 7.39 25.02
CA PRO A 263 -0.59 7.43 24.00
C PRO A 263 0.72 7.96 24.61
N GLY A 264 1.82 7.27 24.40
CA GLY A 264 3.14 7.63 24.95
C GLY A 264 3.69 6.67 26.01
N ARG A 265 2.92 5.64 26.43
CA ARG A 265 3.47 4.54 27.27
C ARG A 265 3.83 3.28 26.46
N PHE A 266 3.51 3.25 25.17
CA PHE A 266 3.72 2.09 24.26
C PHE A 266 4.41 2.45 22.94
N THR A 267 4.95 3.66 22.84
CA THR A 267 5.84 4.03 21.70
C THR A 267 7.28 3.96 22.11
#